data_ee07bfb32c99cd6feccf3d76a178cc86
#
_entry.id   ee07bfb32c99cd6feccf3d76a178cc86
#
_cell.length_a   1.000
_cell.length_b   1.000
_cell.length_c   1.000
_cell.angle_alpha   90.00
_cell.angle_beta   90.00
_cell.angle_gamma   90.00
#
_symmetry.space_group_name_H-M   'P 1'
#
loop_
_entity.id
_entity.type
_entity.pdbx_description
1 polymer ?
#
loop_
_entity_poly.entity_id
_entity_poly.type
_entity_poly.pdbx_seq_one_letter_code
_entity_poly.pdbx_strand_id
1 'polypeptide(L)'
;MKKLINTLNPTDVVAAIIKKDDFYLLAKRNKDKYMGLKWEFPGGKVEENETFKEALSREILEELSVNIDIYNKIAEERYQDSEINVILHYFICSLKNEDIVLSEHEAINWVKKEDFNKYDFVPGDGDITSLI
;
A
#
# COMPACT_ATOMS: atom_id res chain seq x y z
N MET A 1 17.85 22.52 5.22
CA MET A 1 18.81 21.41 5.22
C MET A 1 18.15 20.05 5.25
N LYS A 2 17.31 19.77 6.25
CA LYS A 2 16.62 18.49 6.34
C LYS A 2 15.72 18.19 5.12
N LYS A 3 15.03 19.21 4.61
CA LYS A 3 14.18 19.06 3.42
C LYS A 3 14.99 18.66 2.19
N LEU A 4 16.18 19.22 2.04
CA LEU A 4 17.05 18.92 0.91
C LEU A 4 17.52 17.47 0.96
N ILE A 5 17.88 16.99 2.15
CA ILE A 5 18.30 15.60 2.35
C ILE A 5 17.14 14.65 2.01
N ASN A 6 15.94 14.94 2.50
CA ASN A 6 14.75 14.11 2.21
C ASN A 6 14.40 14.10 0.72
N THR A 7 14.63 15.20 0.03
CA THR A 7 14.40 15.29 -1.41
C THR A 7 15.37 14.41 -2.19
N LEU A 8 16.64 14.34 -1.74
CA LEU A 8 17.68 13.58 -2.41
C LEU A 8 17.58 12.07 -2.16
N ASN A 9 16.99 11.68 -1.02
CA ASN A 9 16.95 10.27 -0.59
C ASN A 9 15.53 9.80 -0.28
N PRO A 10 14.70 9.58 -1.32
CA PRO A 10 13.36 9.08 -1.09
C PRO A 10 13.40 7.65 -0.53
N THR A 11 12.41 7.34 0.28
CA THR A 11 12.23 6.01 0.85
C THR A 11 11.40 5.16 -0.12
N ASP A 12 11.84 3.94 -0.37
CA ASP A 12 11.05 2.98 -1.14
C ASP A 12 9.94 2.39 -0.27
N VAL A 13 8.72 2.42 -0.81
CA VAL A 13 7.53 1.86 -0.17
C VAL A 13 6.89 0.91 -1.16
N VAL A 14 6.46 -0.25 -0.69
CA VAL A 14 5.79 -1.26 -1.52
C VAL A 14 4.33 -1.36 -1.12
N ALA A 15 3.45 -1.56 -2.10
CA ALA A 15 2.02 -1.66 -1.89
C ALA A 15 1.44 -2.83 -2.67
N ALA A 16 0.53 -3.57 -2.04
CA ALA A 16 -0.10 -4.75 -2.61
C ALA A 16 -1.49 -4.41 -3.15
N ILE A 17 -1.68 -4.62 -4.43
CA ILE A 17 -2.99 -4.57 -5.06
C ILE A 17 -3.51 -5.99 -5.04
N ILE A 18 -4.23 -6.32 -3.98
CA ILE A 18 -4.72 -7.69 -3.72
C ILE A 18 -6.08 -7.84 -4.37
N LYS A 19 -6.15 -8.70 -5.37
CA LYS A 19 -7.37 -8.93 -6.14
C LYS A 19 -7.96 -10.31 -5.83
N LYS A 20 -9.28 -10.35 -5.70
CA LYS A 20 -10.06 -11.58 -5.58
C LYS A 20 -11.34 -11.39 -6.40
N ASP A 21 -11.50 -12.20 -7.46
CA ASP A 21 -12.58 -12.01 -8.44
C ASP A 21 -12.54 -10.58 -8.99
N ASP A 22 -13.61 -9.81 -8.89
CA ASP A 22 -13.66 -8.42 -9.34
C ASP A 22 -13.39 -7.42 -8.22
N PHE A 23 -12.96 -7.89 -7.05
CA PHE A 23 -12.78 -7.06 -5.86
C PHE A 23 -11.31 -6.84 -5.56
N TYR A 24 -11.02 -5.64 -5.03
CA TYR A 24 -9.69 -5.25 -4.56
C TYR A 24 -9.74 -4.95 -3.07
N LEU A 25 -8.71 -5.36 -2.34
CA LEU A 25 -8.63 -5.13 -0.90
C LEU A 25 -8.10 -3.73 -0.62
N LEU A 26 -8.93 -2.92 0.02
CA LEU A 26 -8.55 -1.59 0.50
C LEU A 26 -8.49 -1.60 2.01
N ALA A 27 -7.51 -0.89 2.57
CA ALA A 27 -7.32 -0.79 4.01
C ALA A 27 -7.43 0.66 4.45
N LYS A 28 -8.14 0.89 5.57
CA LYS A 28 -8.34 2.22 6.13
C LYS A 28 -7.29 2.47 7.19
N ARG A 29 -6.54 3.55 7.04
CA ARG A 29 -5.47 3.92 7.98
C ARG A 29 -6.05 4.28 9.34
N ASN A 30 -5.35 3.88 10.40
CA ASN A 30 -5.71 4.22 11.76
C ASN A 30 -5.77 5.75 11.92
N LYS A 31 -6.75 6.23 12.70
CA LYS A 31 -7.00 7.67 12.89
C LYS A 31 -5.80 8.43 13.45
N ASP A 32 -4.93 7.76 14.19
CA ASP A 32 -3.77 8.40 14.84
C ASP A 32 -2.52 8.38 13.96
N LYS A 33 -2.60 7.79 12.77
CA LYS A 33 -1.50 7.76 11.81
C LYS A 33 -1.50 9.00 10.92
N TYR A 34 -0.34 9.27 10.30
CA TYR A 34 -0.24 10.24 9.22
C TYR A 34 -1.27 9.87 8.13
N MET A 35 -2.03 10.85 7.66
CA MET A 35 -3.17 10.64 6.74
C MET A 35 -4.20 9.65 7.28
N GLY A 36 -4.47 9.73 8.60
CA GLY A 36 -5.43 8.85 9.25
C GLY A 36 -6.81 8.87 8.61
N LEU A 37 -7.47 7.73 8.63
CA LEU A 37 -8.80 7.48 8.07
C LEU A 37 -8.89 7.54 6.55
N LYS A 38 -7.78 7.77 5.85
CA LYS A 38 -7.75 7.61 4.39
C LYS A 38 -7.55 6.14 4.04
N TRP A 39 -7.93 5.79 2.82
CA TRP A 39 -7.84 4.43 2.32
C TRP A 39 -6.56 4.23 1.51
N GLU A 40 -6.02 3.02 1.53
CA GLU A 40 -4.78 2.70 0.84
C GLU A 40 -4.75 1.24 0.40
N PHE A 41 -3.86 0.94 -0.55
CA PHE A 41 -3.43 -0.43 -0.78
C PHE A 41 -2.41 -0.77 0.30
N PRO A 42 -2.57 -1.88 1.04
CA PRO A 42 -1.69 -2.18 2.17
C PRO A 42 -0.25 -2.44 1.74
N GLY A 43 0.68 -2.12 2.62
CA GLY A 43 2.10 -2.28 2.37
C GLY A 43 2.92 -1.45 3.35
N GLY A 44 4.15 -1.16 3.01
CA GLY A 44 5.01 -0.37 3.89
C GLY A 44 6.42 -0.20 3.36
N LYS A 45 7.30 0.26 4.23
CA LYS A 45 8.68 0.62 3.87
C LYS A 45 9.52 -0.62 3.61
N VAL A 46 10.39 -0.53 2.61
CA VAL A 46 11.42 -1.54 2.34
C VAL A 46 12.55 -1.34 3.33
N GLU A 47 12.93 -2.39 4.03
CA GLU A 47 14.04 -2.36 4.97
C GLU A 47 15.36 -2.68 4.27
N GLU A 48 16.46 -2.36 4.94
CA GLU A 48 17.80 -2.61 4.42
C GLU A 48 17.96 -4.11 4.13
N ASN A 49 18.56 -4.41 2.98
CA ASN A 49 18.81 -5.78 2.51
C ASN A 49 17.58 -6.60 2.15
N GLU A 50 16.41 -5.97 2.03
CA GLU A 50 15.20 -6.62 1.52
C GLU A 50 15.02 -6.32 0.04
N THR A 51 14.55 -7.30 -0.72
CA THR A 51 13.97 -7.02 -2.03
C THR A 51 12.57 -6.43 -1.85
N PHE A 52 12.02 -5.83 -2.89
CA PHE A 52 10.66 -5.28 -2.84
C PHE A 52 9.64 -6.36 -2.50
N LYS A 53 9.76 -7.55 -3.10
CA LYS A 53 8.84 -8.65 -2.84
C LYS A 53 8.95 -9.19 -1.42
N GLU A 54 10.17 -9.27 -0.90
CA GLU A 54 10.38 -9.68 0.50
C GLU A 54 9.73 -8.67 1.46
N ALA A 55 9.95 -7.38 1.22
CA ALA A 55 9.35 -6.33 2.03
C ALA A 55 7.82 -6.41 2.00
N LEU A 56 7.25 -6.60 0.80
CA LEU A 56 5.80 -6.65 0.65
C LEU A 56 5.21 -7.86 1.38
N SER A 57 5.83 -9.03 1.23
CA SER A 57 5.38 -10.24 1.95
C SER A 57 5.41 -10.03 3.46
N ARG A 58 6.47 -9.42 3.97
CA ARG A 58 6.64 -9.12 5.40
C ARG A 58 5.58 -8.13 5.88
N GLU A 59 5.39 -7.03 5.16
CA GLU A 59 4.42 -5.99 5.55
C GLU A 59 2.99 -6.54 5.58
N ILE A 60 2.61 -7.32 4.58
CA ILE A 60 1.26 -7.89 4.54
C ILE A 60 1.06 -8.91 5.67
N LEU A 61 2.07 -9.71 5.97
CA LEU A 61 2.00 -10.64 7.10
C LEU A 61 1.85 -9.89 8.43
N GLU A 62 2.60 -8.80 8.60
CA GLU A 62 2.53 -7.98 9.81
C GLU A 62 1.17 -7.29 9.96
N GLU A 63 0.66 -6.72 8.87
CA GLU A 63 -0.55 -5.87 8.92
C GLU A 63 -1.85 -6.66 8.87
N LEU A 64 -1.89 -7.75 8.10
CA LEU A 64 -3.12 -8.50 7.81
C LEU A 64 -3.08 -9.94 8.28
N SER A 65 -1.94 -10.43 8.74
CA SER A 65 -1.75 -11.82 9.21
C SER A 65 -2.00 -12.87 8.14
N VAL A 66 -1.76 -12.51 6.87
CA VAL A 66 -1.93 -13.43 5.74
C VAL A 66 -0.68 -13.48 4.87
N ASN A 67 -0.53 -14.57 4.13
CA ASN A 67 0.50 -14.71 3.11
C ASN A 67 -0.10 -14.41 1.74
N ILE A 68 0.73 -13.91 0.83
CA ILE A 68 0.31 -13.53 -0.52
C ILE A 68 1.21 -14.15 -1.58
N ASP A 69 0.66 -14.30 -2.77
CA ASP A 69 1.42 -14.48 -3.99
C ASP A 69 1.61 -13.12 -4.63
N ILE A 70 2.82 -12.80 -5.01
CA ILE A 70 3.16 -11.52 -5.63
C ILE A 70 3.49 -11.78 -7.11
N TYR A 71 2.77 -11.09 -8.00
CA TYR A 71 2.97 -11.25 -9.43
C TYR A 71 3.84 -10.12 -9.96
N ASN A 72 3.34 -9.30 -10.88
CA ASN A 72 4.14 -8.27 -11.52
C ASN A 72 3.94 -6.89 -10.88
N LYS A 73 4.99 -6.09 -10.97
CA LYS A 73 4.94 -4.67 -10.62
C LYS A 73 4.23 -3.94 -11.77
N ILE A 74 3.23 -3.13 -11.44
CA ILE A 74 2.42 -2.46 -12.45
C ILE A 74 2.58 -0.95 -12.48
N ALA A 75 3.11 -0.36 -11.42
CA ALA A 75 3.23 1.09 -11.35
C ALA A 75 4.30 1.52 -10.36
N GLU A 76 4.75 2.75 -10.55
CA GLU A 76 5.68 3.41 -9.65
C GLU A 76 5.25 4.87 -9.56
N GLU A 77 5.08 5.40 -8.35
CA GLU A 77 4.67 6.78 -8.11
C GLU A 77 5.58 7.45 -7.11
N ARG A 78 5.97 8.68 -7.40
CA ARG A 78 6.69 9.50 -6.44
C ARG A 78 5.72 10.41 -5.72
N TYR A 79 5.86 10.49 -4.41
CA TYR A 79 5.07 11.42 -3.61
C TYR A 79 5.95 12.09 -2.56
N GLN A 80 5.82 13.39 -2.43
CA GLN A 80 6.56 14.16 -1.44
C GLN A 80 5.66 15.27 -0.88
N ASP A 81 5.71 15.44 0.43
CA ASP A 81 5.12 16.60 1.10
C ASP A 81 6.08 17.05 2.22
N SER A 82 5.58 17.83 3.19
CA SER A 82 6.43 18.35 4.27
C SER A 82 6.89 17.26 5.24
N GLU A 83 6.26 16.08 5.23
CA GLU A 83 6.54 15.01 6.19
C GLU A 83 7.22 13.81 5.57
N ILE A 84 6.90 13.47 4.31
CA ILE A 84 7.42 12.27 3.67
C ILE A 84 7.94 12.57 2.27
N ASN A 85 8.89 11.74 1.85
CA ASN A 85 9.42 11.70 0.48
C ASN A 85 9.59 10.23 0.14
N VAL A 86 8.72 9.70 -0.72
CA VAL A 86 8.64 8.26 -1.00
C VAL A 86 8.54 7.97 -2.49
N ILE A 87 8.98 6.76 -2.84
CA ILE A 87 8.70 6.15 -4.14
C ILE A 87 7.83 4.93 -3.83
N LEU A 88 6.62 4.92 -4.37
CA LEU A 88 5.64 3.85 -4.16
C LEU A 88 5.74 2.86 -5.32
N HIS A 89 5.89 1.58 -4.98
CA HIS A 89 5.99 0.48 -5.96
C HIS A 89 4.79 -0.43 -5.78
N TYR A 90 3.98 -0.60 -6.83
CA TYR A 90 2.71 -1.31 -6.75
C TYR A 90 2.80 -2.67 -7.45
N PHE A 91 2.38 -3.71 -6.75
CA PHE A 91 2.41 -5.09 -7.25
C PHE A 91 1.03 -5.72 -7.20
N ILE A 92 0.68 -6.43 -8.26
CA ILE A 92 -0.52 -7.27 -8.27
C ILE A 92 -0.26 -8.49 -7.40
N CYS A 93 -1.21 -8.79 -6.53
CA CYS A 93 -1.11 -9.89 -5.57
C CYS A 93 -2.42 -10.65 -5.45
N SER A 94 -2.33 -11.86 -4.90
CA SER A 94 -3.51 -12.61 -4.45
C SER A 94 -3.23 -13.21 -3.08
N LEU A 95 -4.29 -13.52 -2.33
CA LEU A 95 -4.15 -14.13 -1.02
C LEU A 95 -3.87 -15.62 -1.14
N LYS A 96 -2.96 -16.15 -0.32
CA LYS A 96 -2.76 -17.59 -0.15
C LYS A 96 -3.72 -18.15 0.87
N ASN A 97 -4.16 -17.34 1.84
CA ASN A 97 -5.11 -17.71 2.86
C ASN A 97 -5.99 -16.49 3.17
N GLU A 98 -7.19 -16.72 3.72
CA GLU A 98 -8.19 -15.67 3.83
C GLU A 98 -8.51 -15.24 5.26
N ASP A 99 -7.78 -15.74 6.25
CA ASP A 99 -8.02 -15.41 7.67
C ASP A 99 -7.35 -14.10 8.05
N ILE A 100 -7.88 -12.99 7.54
CA ILE A 100 -7.31 -11.66 7.79
C ILE A 100 -7.58 -11.23 9.22
N VAL A 101 -6.49 -10.85 9.93
CA VAL A 101 -6.57 -10.25 11.26
C VAL A 101 -5.82 -8.92 11.21
N LEU A 102 -6.50 -7.83 11.51
CA LEU A 102 -5.92 -6.50 11.45
C LEU A 102 -5.08 -6.21 12.70
N SER A 103 -3.89 -5.67 12.49
CA SER A 103 -3.02 -5.23 13.59
C SER A 103 -2.89 -3.70 13.64
N GLU A 104 -2.97 -3.03 12.51
CA GLU A 104 -2.72 -1.58 12.43
C GLU A 104 -3.87 -0.79 11.82
N HIS A 105 -4.62 -1.37 10.89
CA HIS A 105 -5.66 -0.64 10.16
C HIS A 105 -6.97 -0.61 10.94
N GLU A 106 -7.76 0.47 10.72
CA GLU A 106 -9.10 0.60 11.29
C GLU A 106 -10.07 -0.41 10.71
N ALA A 107 -9.96 -0.66 9.40
CA ALA A 107 -10.90 -1.49 8.67
C ALA A 107 -10.30 -1.93 7.34
N ILE A 108 -10.90 -2.94 6.73
CA ILE A 108 -10.66 -3.32 5.35
C ILE A 108 -11.99 -3.47 4.63
N ASN A 109 -11.97 -3.25 3.32
CA ASN A 109 -13.12 -3.50 2.45
C ASN A 109 -12.64 -4.13 1.15
N TRP A 110 -13.45 -5.04 0.63
CA TRP A 110 -13.30 -5.57 -0.72
C TRP A 110 -14.15 -4.72 -1.64
N VAL A 111 -13.52 -4.04 -2.59
CA VAL A 111 -14.16 -2.99 -3.38
C VAL A 111 -13.96 -3.24 -4.86
N LYS A 112 -15.04 -3.09 -5.64
CA LYS A 112 -14.95 -3.14 -7.09
C LYS A 112 -14.32 -1.85 -7.62
N LYS A 113 -13.62 -1.95 -8.73
CA LYS A 113 -12.94 -0.81 -9.35
C LYS A 113 -13.90 0.37 -9.60
N GLU A 114 -15.11 0.10 -10.06
CA GLU A 114 -16.11 1.14 -10.33
C GLU A 114 -16.55 1.91 -9.10
N ASP A 115 -16.26 1.39 -7.90
CA ASP A 115 -16.61 2.03 -6.62
C ASP A 115 -15.42 2.74 -5.98
N PHE A 116 -14.24 2.74 -6.60
CA PHE A 116 -13.05 3.41 -6.05
C PHE A 116 -13.28 4.89 -5.81
N ASN A 117 -14.10 5.54 -6.62
CA ASN A 117 -14.41 6.96 -6.48
C ASN A 117 -15.15 7.31 -5.19
N LYS A 118 -15.66 6.32 -4.48
CA LYS A 118 -16.33 6.52 -3.19
C LYS A 118 -15.35 6.54 -2.01
N TYR A 119 -14.07 6.31 -2.26
CA TYR A 119 -13.04 6.17 -1.24
C TYR A 119 -12.04 7.32 -1.32
N ASP A 120 -11.70 7.88 -0.16
CA ASP A 120 -10.71 8.94 -0.05
C ASP A 120 -9.32 8.30 0.11
N PHE A 121 -8.65 8.11 -1.03
CA PHE A 121 -7.34 7.47 -1.05
C PHE A 121 -6.23 8.39 -0.58
N VAL A 122 -5.17 7.79 -0.02
CA VAL A 122 -3.89 8.49 0.16
C VAL A 122 -3.34 8.89 -1.21
N PRO A 123 -2.56 9.99 -1.28
CA PRO A 123 -1.91 10.39 -2.53
C PRO A 123 -1.01 9.28 -3.08
N GLY A 124 -0.96 9.17 -4.40
CA GLY A 124 -0.25 8.10 -5.07
C GLY A 124 -1.17 6.91 -5.35
N ASP A 125 -1.78 6.35 -4.31
CA ASP A 125 -2.70 5.22 -4.47
C ASP A 125 -3.90 5.58 -5.33
N GLY A 126 -4.45 6.78 -5.11
CA GLY A 126 -5.55 7.27 -5.94
C GLY A 126 -5.15 7.42 -7.41
N ASP A 127 -3.90 7.79 -7.67
CA ASP A 127 -3.41 8.04 -9.02
C ASP A 127 -3.27 6.77 -9.85
N ILE A 128 -3.02 5.63 -9.23
CA ILE A 128 -2.80 4.38 -9.97
C ILE A 128 -4.08 3.57 -10.20
N THR A 129 -5.20 4.01 -9.66
CA THR A 129 -6.46 3.26 -9.79
C THR A 129 -6.90 3.07 -11.23
N SER A 130 -6.51 3.96 -12.13
CA SER A 130 -6.81 3.84 -13.57
C SER A 130 -6.00 2.75 -14.27
N LEU A 131 -4.96 2.22 -13.61
CA LEU A 131 -4.07 1.21 -14.19
C LEU A 131 -4.50 -0.23 -13.87
N ILE A 132 -5.51 -0.39 -13.06
CA ILE A 132 -5.95 -1.70 -12.61
C ILE A 132 -7.39 -2.01 -12.96
#